data_aa9712a667f175677c699695273f2483
#
_entry.id   aa9712a667f175677c699695273f2483
#
_cell.length_a   1.000
_cell.length_b   1.000
_cell.length_c   1.000
_cell.angle_alpha   90.00
_cell.angle_beta   90.00
_cell.angle_gamma   90.00
#
_symmetry.space_group_name_H-M   'P 1'
#
loop_
_entity.id
_entity.type
_entity.pdbx_description
1 polymer ?
#
loop_
_entity_poly.entity_id
_entity_poly.type
_entity_poly.pdbx_seq_one_letter_code
_entity_poly.pdbx_strand_id
1 'polypeptide(L)'
;MKKFLSLLVCLMLTLGLIGCASGSDDKSADTDKKESSDEATNDELKGHLVIYTSEPQDLVTEMLEDFVSKNPGVTYELYRSGTGDVKTKLSTELDAGGTDANVLWFADLGYMYDLDDQGLIYHYSPESAKDLPDTYKYNDGMGHEVRAIYSVLAYNTTQIDKAPKDWDDVTTDDYKGSLAIANPAYSGGAMTTLSVHVEPDNESTVGWDWYQKLADNDVKMEQSNGTLLTKVASGEYKGAVIVDYLPRNSKNEGSPIDYVYPESGSVLIPTPLCLMDNMS
;
A
#
# COMPACT_ATOMS: atom_id res chain seq x y z
N MET A 1 -24.57 14.24 -51.02
CA MET A 1 -24.86 15.45 -51.84
C MET A 1 -24.16 16.63 -51.22
N LYS A 2 -23.25 17.15 -51.97
CA LYS A 2 -22.86 18.56 -52.14
C LYS A 2 -22.36 19.30 -50.87
N LYS A 3 -21.03 19.56 -50.73
CA LYS A 3 -20.21 20.59 -51.41
C LYS A 3 -20.62 21.99 -50.89
N PHE A 4 -19.74 22.89 -50.38
CA PHE A 4 -18.64 23.64 -50.95
C PHE A 4 -18.09 24.52 -49.82
N LEU A 5 -16.77 24.64 -49.59
CA LEU A 5 -15.81 25.54 -50.22
C LEU A 5 -15.98 27.00 -49.79
N SER A 6 -15.04 27.72 -49.21
CA SER A 6 -13.90 28.38 -49.76
C SER A 6 -13.42 29.44 -48.75
N LEU A 7 -12.17 29.51 -48.34
CA LEU A 7 -11.03 30.26 -48.90
C LEU A 7 -11.11 31.80 -48.75
N LEU A 8 -10.18 32.45 -48.06
CA LEU A 8 -9.34 33.59 -48.41
C LEU A 8 -8.72 34.25 -47.16
N VAL A 9 -7.45 34.12 -46.88
CA VAL A 9 -6.25 34.85 -47.37
C VAL A 9 -6.33 36.36 -47.25
N CYS A 10 -5.43 36.94 -46.43
CA CYS A 10 -4.59 38.14 -46.65
C CYS A 10 -3.99 38.51 -45.26
N LEU A 11 -2.76 38.33 -44.97
CA LEU A 11 -1.51 39.02 -45.37
C LEU A 11 -1.59 40.54 -45.18
N MET A 12 -0.84 41.05 -44.17
CA MET A 12 -0.03 42.29 -44.31
C MET A 12 1.04 42.37 -43.21
N LEU A 13 2.26 42.37 -43.70
CA LEU A 13 3.48 42.81 -43.02
C LEU A 13 3.45 44.34 -42.84
N THR A 14 4.02 44.84 -41.74
CA THR A 14 4.79 46.10 -41.78
C THR A 14 5.98 46.04 -40.83
N LEU A 15 7.14 46.19 -41.42
CA LEU A 15 8.42 46.47 -40.80
C LEU A 15 8.44 47.91 -40.24
N GLY A 16 9.15 48.07 -39.11
CA GLY A 16 9.56 49.38 -38.64
C GLY A 16 10.89 49.26 -37.88
N LEU A 17 11.96 49.57 -38.58
CA LEU A 17 13.34 49.64 -38.08
C LEU A 17 13.66 51.05 -37.56
N ILE A 18 14.68 51.09 -36.65
CA ILE A 18 15.72 52.16 -36.48
C ILE A 18 15.58 53.12 -35.32
N GLY A 19 16.66 53.14 -34.54
CA GLY A 19 17.04 54.22 -33.65
C GLY A 19 18.18 53.87 -32.69
N CYS A 20 19.43 53.84 -33.19
CA CYS A 20 20.64 53.96 -32.35
C CYS A 20 20.87 55.41 -31.95
N ALA A 21 21.29 55.67 -30.70
CA ALA A 21 22.27 56.70 -30.38
C ALA A 21 22.89 56.51 -29.00
N SER A 22 24.17 56.56 -28.98
CA SER A 22 25.19 56.49 -27.96
C SER A 22 25.18 57.66 -26.93
N GLY A 23 25.70 57.36 -25.73
CA GLY A 23 26.13 58.40 -24.78
C GLY A 23 26.64 57.78 -23.48
N SER A 24 27.91 57.97 -23.26
CA SER A 24 28.81 57.40 -22.26
C SER A 24 28.68 57.99 -20.83
N ASP A 25 29.24 57.15 -19.88
CA ASP A 25 29.90 57.53 -18.59
C ASP A 25 29.00 57.75 -17.36
N ASP A 26 29.10 57.05 -16.27
CA ASP A 26 30.13 56.84 -15.24
C ASP A 26 29.55 56.15 -13.99
N LYS A 27 30.31 55.24 -13.42
CA LYS A 27 30.39 54.67 -12.09
C LYS A 27 29.28 54.92 -11.04
N SER A 28 28.74 53.81 -10.49
CA SER A 28 28.88 53.46 -9.06
C SER A 28 28.43 52.04 -8.82
N ALA A 29 29.25 51.32 -8.05
CA ALA A 29 28.99 49.98 -7.57
C ALA A 29 27.82 49.99 -6.56
N ASP A 30 26.84 49.10 -6.79
CA ASP A 30 26.01 48.61 -5.71
C ASP A 30 25.72 47.11 -5.96
N THR A 31 26.00 46.35 -4.92
CA THR A 31 26.02 44.91 -4.93
C THR A 31 24.60 44.42 -4.61
N ASP A 32 23.73 44.32 -5.60
CA ASP A 32 22.47 43.62 -5.44
C ASP A 32 22.68 42.12 -5.69
N LYS A 33 22.61 41.38 -4.61
CA LYS A 33 22.40 39.93 -4.62
C LYS A 33 21.12 39.62 -5.39
N LYS A 34 21.28 39.20 -6.60
CA LYS A 34 20.22 38.52 -7.34
C LYS A 34 20.04 37.13 -6.70
N GLU A 35 19.08 37.03 -5.81
CA GLU A 35 18.49 35.73 -5.48
C GLU A 35 18.01 35.11 -6.80
N SER A 36 18.72 34.10 -7.24
CA SER A 36 18.20 33.24 -8.27
C SER A 36 17.08 32.44 -7.60
N SER A 37 15.85 32.86 -7.78
CA SER A 37 14.72 31.95 -7.67
C SER A 37 14.89 30.95 -8.81
N ASP A 38 15.36 29.76 -8.50
CA ASP A 38 15.11 28.62 -9.32
C ASP A 38 13.58 28.45 -9.36
N GLU A 39 12.93 29.06 -10.35
CA GLU A 39 11.66 28.60 -10.84
C GLU A 39 11.95 27.19 -11.38
N ALA A 40 11.69 26.18 -10.53
CA ALA A 40 11.52 24.83 -10.99
C ALA A 40 10.47 24.89 -12.10
N THR A 41 10.91 24.70 -13.33
CA THR A 41 10.00 24.46 -14.45
C THR A 41 9.16 23.26 -14.04
N ASN A 42 7.92 23.53 -13.72
CA ASN A 42 6.93 22.50 -13.41
C ASN A 42 6.62 21.83 -14.76
N ASP A 43 7.52 20.95 -15.21
CA ASP A 43 7.21 20.06 -16.33
C ASP A 43 6.05 19.20 -15.87
N GLU A 44 4.91 19.44 -16.48
CA GLU A 44 3.65 18.75 -16.18
C GLU A 44 3.88 17.26 -16.27
N LEU A 45 3.84 16.55 -15.14
CA LEU A 45 3.98 15.09 -15.10
C LEU A 45 2.93 14.47 -16.03
N LYS A 46 3.37 13.54 -16.89
CA LYS A 46 2.50 12.82 -17.84
C LYS A 46 2.85 11.35 -17.83
N GLY A 47 1.84 10.53 -17.91
CA GLY A 47 2.06 9.09 -17.98
C GLY A 47 0.84 8.28 -17.54
N HIS A 48 1.05 6.99 -17.51
CA HIS A 48 0.05 6.02 -17.04
C HIS A 48 0.68 5.13 -15.99
N LEU A 49 0.05 5.05 -14.80
CA LEU A 49 0.50 4.22 -13.69
C LEU A 49 -0.38 2.97 -13.58
N VAL A 50 0.24 1.81 -13.50
CA VAL A 50 -0.43 0.55 -13.19
C VAL A 50 -0.04 0.11 -11.79
N ILE A 51 -1.02 0.01 -10.91
CA ILE A 51 -0.81 -0.28 -9.48
C ILE A 51 -1.40 -1.65 -9.15
N TYR A 52 -0.57 -2.54 -8.59
CA TYR A 52 -1.01 -3.83 -8.06
C TYR A 52 -0.97 -3.79 -6.54
N THR A 53 -2.10 -4.06 -5.90
CA THR A 53 -2.21 -3.90 -4.45
C THR A 53 -3.14 -4.91 -3.78
N SER A 54 -2.87 -5.21 -2.52
CA SER A 54 -3.80 -5.89 -1.61
C SER A 54 -4.42 -4.94 -0.56
N GLU A 55 -4.06 -3.65 -0.60
CA GLU A 55 -4.56 -2.65 0.32
C GLU A 55 -6.06 -2.36 0.10
N PRO A 56 -6.76 -1.75 1.05
CA PRO A 56 -8.16 -1.38 0.88
C PRO A 56 -8.37 -0.50 -0.34
N GLN A 57 -9.30 -0.90 -1.21
CA GLN A 57 -9.52 -0.21 -2.48
C GLN A 57 -9.85 1.27 -2.29
N ASP A 58 -10.73 1.60 -1.34
CA ASP A 58 -11.16 2.98 -1.10
C ASP A 58 -9.97 3.87 -0.69
N LEU A 59 -9.09 3.36 0.18
CA LEU A 59 -7.86 4.06 0.59
C LEU A 59 -6.96 4.36 -0.61
N VAL A 60 -6.68 3.33 -1.42
CA VAL A 60 -5.79 3.47 -2.58
C VAL A 60 -6.41 4.38 -3.63
N THR A 61 -7.71 4.25 -3.88
CA THR A 61 -8.43 5.10 -4.82
C THR A 61 -8.38 6.57 -4.39
N GLU A 62 -8.66 6.88 -3.12
CA GLU A 62 -8.59 8.24 -2.59
C GLU A 62 -7.20 8.86 -2.78
N MET A 63 -6.13 8.10 -2.48
CA MET A 63 -4.74 8.55 -2.66
C MET A 63 -4.43 8.81 -4.14
N LEU A 64 -4.85 7.93 -5.04
CA LEU A 64 -4.62 8.07 -6.48
C LEU A 64 -5.41 9.22 -7.09
N GLU A 65 -6.66 9.42 -6.67
CA GLU A 65 -7.49 10.55 -7.12
C GLU A 65 -6.90 11.89 -6.67
N ASP A 66 -6.42 11.98 -5.42
CA ASP A 66 -5.70 13.17 -4.94
C ASP A 66 -4.42 13.42 -5.77
N PHE A 67 -3.64 12.37 -6.04
CA PHE A 67 -2.43 12.47 -6.85
C PHE A 67 -2.73 12.96 -8.28
N VAL A 68 -3.70 12.35 -8.96
CA VAL A 68 -4.08 12.73 -10.33
C VAL A 68 -4.69 14.13 -10.38
N SER A 69 -5.45 14.53 -9.35
CA SER A 69 -5.99 15.91 -9.27
C SER A 69 -4.90 16.98 -9.27
N LYS A 70 -3.75 16.66 -8.68
CA LYS A 70 -2.55 17.52 -8.63
C LYS A 70 -1.66 17.37 -9.87
N ASN A 71 -1.82 16.29 -10.62
CA ASN A 71 -1.03 15.94 -11.80
C ASN A 71 -1.95 15.52 -12.97
N PRO A 72 -2.67 16.46 -13.60
CA PRO A 72 -3.73 16.16 -14.58
C PRO A 72 -3.26 15.46 -15.86
N GLY A 73 -1.96 15.43 -16.10
CA GLY A 73 -1.36 14.65 -17.20
C GLY A 73 -1.15 13.17 -16.89
N VAL A 74 -1.40 12.74 -15.65
CA VAL A 74 -1.25 11.35 -15.21
C VAL A 74 -2.59 10.64 -15.18
N THR A 75 -2.59 9.39 -15.63
CA THR A 75 -3.73 8.47 -15.51
C THR A 75 -3.29 7.22 -14.74
N TYR A 76 -4.23 6.42 -14.26
CA TYR A 76 -3.89 5.19 -13.57
C TYR A 76 -4.84 4.02 -13.87
N GLU A 77 -4.31 2.80 -13.69
CA GLU A 77 -5.07 1.56 -13.58
C GLU A 77 -4.77 0.90 -12.23
N LEU A 78 -5.80 0.42 -11.57
CA LEU A 78 -5.69 -0.21 -10.25
C LEU A 78 -6.16 -1.67 -10.32
N TYR A 79 -5.23 -2.60 -10.13
CA TYR A 79 -5.55 -3.99 -9.86
C TYR A 79 -5.49 -4.26 -8.36
N ARG A 80 -6.64 -4.54 -7.76
CA ARG A 80 -6.76 -4.85 -6.34
C ARG A 80 -7.29 -6.27 -6.14
N SER A 81 -6.53 -7.11 -5.42
CA SER A 81 -6.97 -8.44 -4.99
C SER A 81 -6.30 -8.84 -3.66
N GLY A 82 -6.49 -10.05 -3.19
CA GLY A 82 -5.70 -10.61 -2.09
C GLY A 82 -4.22 -10.72 -2.47
N THR A 83 -3.32 -10.69 -1.48
CA THR A 83 -1.87 -10.75 -1.72
C THR A 83 -1.47 -11.97 -2.58
N GLY A 84 -2.05 -13.15 -2.31
CA GLY A 84 -1.78 -14.36 -3.09
C GLY A 84 -2.17 -14.23 -4.57
N ASP A 85 -3.33 -13.63 -4.85
CA ASP A 85 -3.78 -13.42 -6.23
C ASP A 85 -2.91 -12.38 -6.96
N VAL A 86 -2.53 -11.28 -6.27
CA VAL A 86 -1.62 -10.25 -6.81
C VAL A 86 -0.28 -10.88 -7.19
N LYS A 87 0.31 -11.69 -6.30
CA LYS A 87 1.55 -12.42 -6.56
C LYS A 87 1.42 -13.38 -7.73
N THR A 88 0.32 -14.14 -7.80
CA THR A 88 0.06 -15.10 -8.88
C THR A 88 -0.05 -14.39 -10.23
N LYS A 89 -0.77 -13.26 -10.29
CA LYS A 89 -0.87 -12.45 -11.51
C LYS A 89 0.50 -11.91 -11.92
N LEU A 90 1.21 -11.28 -11.00
CA LEU A 90 2.54 -10.71 -11.28
C LEU A 90 3.53 -11.78 -11.75
N SER A 91 3.64 -12.92 -11.06
CA SER A 91 4.53 -14.02 -11.48
C SER A 91 4.19 -14.55 -12.86
N THR A 92 2.87 -14.70 -13.16
CA THR A 92 2.43 -15.17 -14.48
C THR A 92 2.83 -14.22 -15.60
N GLU A 93 2.76 -12.92 -15.36
CA GLU A 93 3.17 -11.89 -16.32
C GLU A 93 4.69 -11.86 -16.51
N LEU A 94 5.45 -11.94 -15.42
CA LEU A 94 6.91 -12.00 -15.46
C LEU A 94 7.40 -13.25 -16.23
N ASP A 95 6.78 -14.40 -15.99
CA ASP A 95 7.05 -15.65 -16.72
C ASP A 95 6.72 -15.54 -18.23
N ALA A 96 5.76 -14.69 -18.58
CA ALA A 96 5.38 -14.39 -19.96
C ALA A 96 6.29 -13.35 -20.64
N GLY A 97 7.24 -12.76 -19.90
CA GLY A 97 8.26 -11.86 -20.43
C GLY A 97 8.17 -10.42 -19.94
N GLY A 98 7.32 -10.11 -18.98
CA GLY A 98 7.24 -8.80 -18.34
C GLY A 98 5.86 -8.48 -17.80
N THR A 99 5.75 -7.41 -17.03
CA THR A 99 4.50 -6.91 -16.45
C THR A 99 4.33 -5.43 -16.77
N ASP A 100 3.08 -4.98 -16.84
CA ASP A 100 2.74 -3.56 -16.92
C ASP A 100 2.67 -2.87 -15.54
N ALA A 101 2.75 -3.64 -14.44
CA ALA A 101 2.73 -3.07 -13.09
C ALA A 101 3.92 -2.15 -12.86
N ASN A 102 3.66 -0.91 -12.47
CA ASN A 102 4.70 0.07 -12.12
C ASN A 102 4.87 0.17 -10.60
N VAL A 103 3.79 0.01 -9.85
CA VAL A 103 3.76 0.14 -8.40
C VAL A 103 3.19 -1.11 -7.77
N LEU A 104 3.92 -1.65 -6.80
CA LEU A 104 3.49 -2.77 -5.98
C LEU A 104 3.27 -2.29 -4.55
N TRP A 105 2.11 -2.60 -3.97
CA TRP A 105 1.82 -2.27 -2.58
C TRP A 105 0.97 -3.36 -1.94
N PHE A 106 1.61 -4.31 -1.28
CA PHE A 106 0.92 -5.41 -0.62
C PHE A 106 1.75 -6.04 0.53
N ALA A 107 1.08 -6.78 1.39
CA ALA A 107 1.62 -7.32 2.62
C ALA A 107 2.44 -8.62 2.37
N ASP A 108 3.58 -8.52 1.70
CA ASP A 108 4.55 -9.62 1.60
C ASP A 108 5.97 -9.07 1.32
N LEU A 109 6.65 -8.69 2.40
CA LEU A 109 8.01 -8.17 2.31
C LEU A 109 9.01 -9.20 1.75
N GLY A 110 8.84 -10.49 2.08
CA GLY A 110 9.70 -11.56 1.57
C GLY A 110 9.67 -11.64 0.04
N TYR A 111 8.48 -11.58 -0.54
CA TYR A 111 8.32 -11.58 -1.99
C TYR A 111 8.91 -10.31 -2.65
N MET A 112 8.86 -9.15 -1.96
CA MET A 112 9.53 -7.95 -2.47
C MET A 112 11.06 -8.12 -2.50
N TYR A 113 11.66 -8.76 -1.50
CA TYR A 113 13.07 -9.14 -1.53
C TYR A 113 13.40 -10.11 -2.66
N ASP A 114 12.55 -11.10 -2.91
CA ASP A 114 12.72 -12.04 -4.02
C ASP A 114 12.70 -11.32 -5.40
N LEU A 115 11.88 -10.30 -5.57
CA LEU A 115 11.85 -9.46 -6.76
C LEU A 115 13.09 -8.58 -6.87
N ASP A 116 13.56 -8.03 -5.75
CA ASP A 116 14.78 -7.22 -5.67
C ASP A 116 16.02 -8.03 -6.03
N ASP A 117 16.16 -9.23 -5.50
CA ASP A 117 17.25 -10.16 -5.82
C ASP A 117 17.28 -10.55 -7.32
N GLN A 118 16.14 -10.50 -7.98
CA GLN A 118 16.00 -10.71 -9.43
C GLN A 118 16.29 -9.44 -10.26
N GLY A 119 16.54 -8.29 -9.60
CA GLY A 119 16.76 -7.01 -10.27
C GLY A 119 15.50 -6.42 -10.92
N LEU A 120 14.32 -6.71 -10.38
CA LEU A 120 13.03 -6.27 -10.90
C LEU A 120 12.47 -5.05 -10.17
N ILE A 121 13.15 -4.57 -9.12
CA ILE A 121 12.74 -3.42 -8.33
C ILE A 121 13.62 -2.21 -8.64
N TYR A 122 12.97 -1.08 -8.89
CA TYR A 122 13.64 0.21 -9.03
C TYR A 122 13.86 0.83 -7.66
N HIS A 123 15.14 1.02 -7.28
CA HIS A 123 15.50 1.63 -6.01
C HIS A 123 15.31 3.14 -6.04
N TYR A 124 14.45 3.64 -5.19
CA TYR A 124 14.15 5.07 -5.07
C TYR A 124 13.90 5.48 -3.62
N SER A 125 14.60 6.52 -3.19
CA SER A 125 14.42 7.09 -1.84
C SER A 125 13.91 8.53 -1.96
N PRO A 126 12.61 8.77 -1.82
CA PRO A 126 12.05 10.12 -1.85
C PRO A 126 12.55 10.94 -0.66
N GLU A 127 12.59 12.26 -0.81
CA GLU A 127 13.01 13.18 0.26
C GLU A 127 12.20 12.98 1.55
N SER A 128 10.89 12.72 1.41
CA SER A 128 9.99 12.43 2.54
C SER A 128 10.32 11.15 3.30
N ALA A 129 11.03 10.20 2.68
CA ALA A 129 11.44 8.97 3.36
C ALA A 129 12.57 9.18 4.38
N LYS A 130 13.23 10.34 4.36
CA LYS A 130 14.30 10.64 5.34
C LYS A 130 13.80 10.64 6.78
N ASP A 131 12.56 11.07 6.99
CA ASP A 131 11.94 11.19 8.30
C ASP A 131 11.35 9.86 8.80
N LEU A 132 11.28 8.81 7.95
CA LEU A 132 10.84 7.48 8.38
C LEU A 132 11.88 6.84 9.30
N PRO A 133 11.46 6.12 10.35
CA PRO A 133 12.34 5.23 11.09
C PRO A 133 13.04 4.22 10.17
N ASP A 134 14.27 3.84 10.49
CA ASP A 134 15.05 2.93 9.63
C ASP A 134 14.38 1.55 9.48
N THR A 135 13.60 1.11 10.46
CA THR A 135 12.80 -0.11 10.42
C THR A 135 11.71 -0.11 9.34
N TYR A 136 11.41 1.05 8.73
CA TYR A 136 10.41 1.23 7.67
C TYR A 136 11.03 1.58 6.32
N LYS A 137 12.33 1.44 6.19
CA LYS A 137 13.12 1.63 4.97
C LYS A 137 13.75 0.31 4.60
N TYR A 138 13.61 -0.11 3.37
CA TYR A 138 14.09 -1.41 2.91
C TYR A 138 15.20 -1.24 1.87
N ASN A 139 16.30 -2.01 2.00
CA ASN A 139 17.42 -2.14 1.04
C ASN A 139 17.69 -0.90 0.16
N ASP A 140 18.31 0.14 0.72
CA ASP A 140 18.74 1.34 -0.05
C ASP A 140 17.67 1.91 -1.01
N GLY A 141 16.39 1.85 -0.61
CA GLY A 141 15.29 2.37 -1.41
C GLY A 141 14.56 1.34 -2.27
N MET A 142 14.77 0.03 -2.03
CA MET A 142 13.94 -1.04 -2.61
C MET A 142 12.44 -0.76 -2.38
N GLY A 143 12.10 -0.27 -1.20
CA GLY A 143 10.74 0.07 -0.84
C GLY A 143 10.65 0.82 0.48
N HIS A 144 9.46 1.36 0.75
CA HIS A 144 9.18 2.11 1.96
C HIS A 144 7.85 1.66 2.55
N GLU A 145 7.81 1.59 3.87
CA GLU A 145 6.56 1.35 4.58
C GLU A 145 5.65 2.57 4.45
N VAL A 146 4.49 2.36 3.84
CA VAL A 146 3.45 3.40 3.73
C VAL A 146 2.42 3.24 4.82
N ARG A 147 2.23 2.00 5.28
CA ARG A 147 1.23 1.65 6.26
C ARG A 147 1.66 0.42 7.05
N ALA A 148 1.72 0.55 8.36
CA ALA A 148 1.94 -0.56 9.27
C ALA A 148 0.59 -1.07 9.83
N ILE A 149 0.35 -2.36 9.77
CA ILE A 149 -0.82 -3.03 10.34
C ILE A 149 -0.38 -4.12 11.30
N TYR A 150 -1.29 -4.52 12.21
CA TYR A 150 -0.99 -5.51 13.23
C TYR A 150 -2.01 -6.64 13.23
N SER A 151 -1.56 -7.84 13.56
CA SER A 151 -2.42 -8.96 13.86
C SER A 151 -3.03 -8.81 15.25
N VAL A 152 -4.34 -8.94 15.36
CA VAL A 152 -5.10 -8.79 16.60
C VAL A 152 -6.12 -9.92 16.79
N LEU A 153 -6.62 -10.05 17.99
CA LEU A 153 -7.74 -10.93 18.31
C LEU A 153 -9.03 -10.10 18.30
N ALA A 154 -9.88 -10.30 17.31
CA ALA A 154 -11.22 -9.72 17.30
C ALA A 154 -12.25 -10.70 17.85
N TYR A 155 -13.30 -10.19 18.49
CA TYR A 155 -14.37 -11.00 19.06
C TYR A 155 -15.72 -10.30 18.96
N ASN A 156 -16.80 -11.09 18.89
CA ASN A 156 -18.17 -10.59 18.92
C ASN A 156 -18.60 -10.33 20.36
N THR A 157 -18.92 -9.07 20.67
CA THR A 157 -19.26 -8.60 22.04
C THR A 157 -20.61 -9.10 22.54
N THR A 158 -21.45 -9.67 21.70
CA THR A 158 -22.73 -10.29 22.12
C THR A 158 -22.61 -11.77 22.44
N GLN A 159 -21.46 -12.39 22.11
CA GLN A 159 -21.23 -13.84 22.32
C GLN A 159 -20.08 -14.11 23.29
N ILE A 160 -19.17 -13.17 23.46
CA ILE A 160 -18.02 -13.26 24.34
C ILE A 160 -18.13 -12.20 25.42
N ASP A 161 -18.43 -12.62 26.63
CA ASP A 161 -18.59 -11.74 27.80
C ASP A 161 -17.26 -11.25 28.35
N LYS A 162 -16.21 -12.09 28.23
CA LYS A 162 -14.85 -11.78 28.68
C LYS A 162 -13.91 -11.70 27.51
N ALA A 163 -13.43 -10.48 27.22
CA ALA A 163 -12.44 -10.27 26.14
C ALA A 163 -11.24 -11.21 26.30
N PRO A 164 -10.74 -11.81 25.22
CA PRO A 164 -9.45 -12.49 25.24
C PRO A 164 -8.35 -11.46 25.58
N LYS A 165 -7.24 -11.90 26.14
CA LYS A 165 -6.09 -11.05 26.46
C LYS A 165 -4.87 -11.40 25.67
N ASP A 166 -4.72 -12.71 25.40
CA ASP A 166 -3.55 -13.24 24.73
C ASP A 166 -3.90 -14.38 23.77
N TRP A 167 -2.93 -14.77 22.96
CA TRP A 167 -3.09 -15.79 21.91
C TRP A 167 -3.69 -17.12 22.42
N ASP A 168 -3.29 -17.57 23.60
CA ASP A 168 -3.80 -18.84 24.15
C ASP A 168 -5.29 -18.77 24.57
N ASP A 169 -5.82 -17.57 24.86
CA ASP A 169 -7.21 -17.43 25.29
C ASP A 169 -8.22 -17.85 24.22
N VAL A 170 -7.83 -17.75 22.94
CA VAL A 170 -8.71 -18.17 21.82
C VAL A 170 -8.57 -19.64 21.43
N THR A 171 -7.70 -20.39 22.11
CA THR A 171 -7.58 -21.86 21.92
C THR A 171 -8.46 -22.67 22.85
N THR A 172 -9.28 -22.01 23.66
CA THR A 172 -10.16 -22.63 24.66
C THR A 172 -11.46 -23.15 24.05
N ASP A 173 -12.20 -23.98 24.82
CA ASP A 173 -13.49 -24.52 24.41
C ASP A 173 -14.54 -23.44 24.10
N ASP A 174 -14.41 -22.23 24.65
CA ASP A 174 -15.31 -21.11 24.37
C ASP A 174 -15.29 -20.72 22.89
N TYR A 175 -14.17 -20.92 22.20
CA TYR A 175 -14.00 -20.61 20.78
C TYR A 175 -14.10 -21.83 19.86
N LYS A 176 -14.31 -23.03 20.41
CA LYS A 176 -14.33 -24.26 19.62
C LYS A 176 -15.33 -24.20 18.46
N GLY A 177 -14.82 -24.45 17.25
CA GLY A 177 -15.60 -24.38 16.00
C GLY A 177 -16.10 -23.00 15.62
N SER A 178 -15.72 -21.95 16.37
CA SER A 178 -16.20 -20.57 16.21
C SER A 178 -15.08 -19.51 16.20
N LEU A 179 -13.81 -19.94 16.22
CA LEU A 179 -12.68 -19.09 15.89
C LEU A 179 -12.38 -19.22 14.40
N ALA A 180 -11.98 -18.13 13.76
CA ALA A 180 -11.55 -18.15 12.36
C ALA A 180 -10.24 -17.40 12.16
N ILE A 181 -9.49 -17.81 11.13
CA ILE A 181 -8.27 -17.15 10.67
C ILE A 181 -8.33 -16.95 9.16
N ALA A 182 -7.63 -15.95 8.63
CA ALA A 182 -7.45 -15.86 7.18
C ALA A 182 -6.48 -16.95 6.72
N ASN A 183 -6.75 -17.51 5.54
CA ASN A 183 -5.87 -18.53 4.96
C ASN A 183 -4.56 -17.90 4.49
N PRO A 184 -3.40 -18.33 5.00
CA PRO A 184 -2.09 -17.76 4.62
C PRO A 184 -1.77 -17.83 3.12
N ALA A 185 -2.36 -18.78 2.38
CA ALA A 185 -2.17 -18.86 0.93
C ALA A 185 -2.74 -17.67 0.15
N TYR A 186 -3.73 -16.95 0.72
CA TYR A 186 -4.40 -15.83 0.07
C TYR A 186 -4.15 -14.49 0.78
N SER A 187 -3.92 -14.53 2.08
CA SER A 187 -3.72 -13.34 2.93
C SER A 187 -2.27 -13.18 3.33
N GLY A 188 -1.61 -12.14 2.81
CA GLY A 188 -0.24 -11.80 3.21
C GLY A 188 -0.10 -11.53 4.70
N GLY A 189 -1.08 -10.84 5.30
CA GLY A 189 -1.09 -10.61 6.75
C GLY A 189 -1.15 -11.91 7.57
N ALA A 190 -1.94 -12.89 7.13
CA ALA A 190 -1.99 -14.20 7.78
C ALA A 190 -0.70 -14.99 7.56
N MET A 191 -0.08 -14.89 6.38
CA MET A 191 1.22 -15.50 6.10
C MET A 191 2.31 -14.88 6.97
N THR A 192 2.38 -13.56 7.07
CA THR A 192 3.34 -12.86 7.94
C THR A 192 3.13 -13.26 9.41
N THR A 193 1.88 -13.31 9.88
CA THR A 193 1.56 -13.71 11.25
C THR A 193 2.04 -15.15 11.52
N LEU A 194 1.75 -16.07 10.61
CA LEU A 194 2.21 -17.46 10.70
C LEU A 194 3.75 -17.52 10.74
N SER A 195 4.42 -16.85 9.79
CA SER A 195 5.89 -16.89 9.68
C SER A 195 6.57 -16.38 10.95
N VAL A 196 6.10 -15.26 11.50
CA VAL A 196 6.65 -14.70 12.75
C VAL A 196 6.40 -15.62 13.94
N HIS A 197 5.22 -16.21 14.04
CA HIS A 197 4.89 -17.10 15.15
C HIS A 197 5.72 -18.39 15.17
N VAL A 198 6.08 -18.92 14.00
CA VAL A 198 6.79 -20.21 13.89
C VAL A 198 8.29 -20.04 13.64
N GLU A 199 8.79 -18.81 13.57
CA GLU A 199 10.22 -18.54 13.42
C GLU A 199 11.01 -19.10 14.61
N PRO A 200 11.99 -20.00 14.40
CA PRO A 200 12.68 -20.71 15.49
C PRO A 200 13.43 -19.78 16.46
N ASP A 201 13.93 -18.63 15.96
CA ASP A 201 14.70 -17.67 16.75
C ASP A 201 13.81 -16.57 17.37
N ASN A 202 12.49 -16.66 17.18
CA ASN A 202 11.55 -15.72 17.74
C ASN A 202 11.28 -16.06 19.22
N GLU A 203 11.43 -15.10 20.10
CA GLU A 203 11.07 -15.21 21.54
C GLU A 203 9.54 -15.25 21.76
N SER A 204 8.74 -15.33 20.67
CA SER A 204 7.29 -15.44 20.74
C SER A 204 6.86 -16.67 21.53
N THR A 205 5.89 -16.52 22.39
CA THR A 205 5.23 -17.62 23.11
C THR A 205 4.32 -18.46 22.18
N VAL A 206 4.15 -18.03 20.92
CA VAL A 206 3.31 -18.65 19.90
C VAL A 206 4.19 -19.43 18.92
N GLY A 207 3.83 -20.68 18.66
CA GLY A 207 4.58 -21.56 17.76
C GLY A 207 3.64 -22.58 17.11
N TRP A 208 4.20 -23.62 16.50
CA TRP A 208 3.41 -24.69 15.86
C TRP A 208 2.40 -25.36 16.80
N ASP A 209 2.72 -25.47 18.09
CA ASP A 209 1.82 -26.06 19.11
C ASP A 209 0.53 -25.24 19.24
N TRP A 210 0.61 -23.92 19.11
CA TRP A 210 -0.58 -23.07 19.12
C TRP A 210 -1.47 -23.32 17.89
N TYR A 211 -0.88 -23.43 16.70
CA TYR A 211 -1.62 -23.75 15.48
C TYR A 211 -2.23 -25.16 15.56
N GLN A 212 -1.56 -26.11 16.19
CA GLN A 212 -2.14 -27.45 16.46
C GLN A 212 -3.36 -27.35 17.39
N LYS A 213 -3.28 -26.56 18.47
CA LYS A 213 -4.44 -26.31 19.34
C LYS A 213 -5.61 -25.69 18.58
N LEU A 214 -5.35 -24.77 17.65
CA LEU A 214 -6.40 -24.20 16.79
C LEU A 214 -7.04 -25.26 15.89
N ALA A 215 -6.23 -26.12 15.30
CA ALA A 215 -6.72 -27.23 14.46
C ALA A 215 -7.59 -28.21 15.27
N ASP A 216 -7.15 -28.59 16.47
CA ASP A 216 -7.88 -29.46 17.41
C ASP A 216 -9.19 -28.79 17.89
N ASN A 217 -9.26 -27.48 17.84
CA ASN A 217 -10.42 -26.65 18.18
C ASN A 217 -11.34 -26.33 16.97
N ASP A 218 -11.18 -27.03 15.84
CA ASP A 218 -11.98 -26.83 14.63
C ASP A 218 -11.93 -25.37 14.09
N VAL A 219 -10.75 -24.73 14.12
CA VAL A 219 -10.58 -23.39 13.56
C VAL A 219 -11.08 -23.31 12.13
N LYS A 220 -11.77 -22.24 11.78
CA LYS A 220 -12.25 -21.99 10.43
C LYS A 220 -11.23 -21.16 9.65
N MET A 221 -11.11 -21.44 8.36
CA MET A 221 -10.25 -20.64 7.47
C MET A 221 -11.11 -19.92 6.45
N GLU A 222 -10.86 -18.61 6.32
CA GLU A 222 -11.50 -17.76 5.32
C GLU A 222 -10.47 -17.21 4.33
N GLN A 223 -10.93 -16.91 3.13
CA GLN A 223 -10.03 -16.41 2.09
C GLN A 223 -9.48 -15.01 2.41
N SER A 224 -10.24 -14.19 3.14
CA SER A 224 -9.86 -12.80 3.40
C SER A 224 -10.19 -12.32 4.81
N ASN A 225 -9.44 -11.31 5.28
CA ASN A 225 -9.75 -10.59 6.51
C ASN A 225 -11.11 -9.86 6.45
N GLY A 226 -11.56 -9.41 5.29
CA GLY A 226 -12.88 -8.81 5.12
C GLY A 226 -14.01 -9.81 5.38
N THR A 227 -13.87 -11.06 4.93
CA THR A 227 -14.82 -12.12 5.24
C THR A 227 -14.83 -12.45 6.74
N LEU A 228 -13.66 -12.51 7.38
CA LEU A 228 -13.57 -12.69 8.84
C LEU A 228 -14.33 -11.61 9.58
N LEU A 229 -14.08 -10.33 9.26
CA LEU A 229 -14.77 -9.20 9.86
C LEU A 229 -16.30 -9.35 9.78
N THR A 230 -16.80 -9.61 8.57
CA THR A 230 -18.25 -9.75 8.34
C THR A 230 -18.85 -10.88 9.19
N LYS A 231 -18.18 -12.02 9.27
CA LYS A 231 -18.67 -13.20 9.99
C LYS A 231 -18.57 -13.04 11.51
N VAL A 232 -17.55 -12.36 12.03
CA VAL A 232 -17.48 -12.02 13.46
C VAL A 232 -18.53 -10.98 13.82
N ALA A 233 -18.68 -9.91 13.03
CA ALA A 233 -19.67 -8.86 13.28
C ALA A 233 -21.11 -9.39 13.24
N SER A 234 -21.41 -10.34 12.34
CA SER A 234 -22.73 -10.99 12.26
C SER A 234 -22.99 -12.04 13.33
N GLY A 235 -21.94 -12.45 14.08
CA GLY A 235 -22.04 -13.52 15.09
C GLY A 235 -21.97 -14.93 14.53
N GLU A 236 -21.59 -15.13 13.25
CA GLU A 236 -21.32 -16.46 12.69
C GLU A 236 -20.08 -17.08 13.36
N TYR A 237 -19.06 -16.24 13.64
CA TYR A 237 -17.91 -16.59 14.45
C TYR A 237 -17.86 -15.78 15.74
N LYS A 238 -17.41 -16.41 16.81
CA LYS A 238 -17.19 -15.74 18.09
C LYS A 238 -15.95 -14.85 18.08
N GLY A 239 -14.93 -15.23 17.29
CA GLY A 239 -13.69 -14.46 17.19
C GLY A 239 -12.90 -14.79 15.93
N ALA A 240 -11.89 -13.98 15.70
CA ALA A 240 -10.95 -14.16 14.60
C ALA A 240 -9.56 -13.60 14.93
N VAL A 241 -8.52 -14.20 14.34
CA VAL A 241 -7.22 -13.54 14.18
C VAL A 241 -7.30 -12.74 12.89
N ILE A 242 -7.17 -11.43 12.99
CA ILE A 242 -7.46 -10.48 11.92
C ILE A 242 -6.54 -9.27 11.99
N VAL A 243 -6.42 -8.49 10.90
CA VAL A 243 -5.67 -7.23 10.89
C VAL A 243 -6.45 -6.11 11.59
N ASP A 244 -5.76 -5.32 12.42
CA ASP A 244 -6.30 -4.40 13.43
C ASP A 244 -7.25 -3.32 12.95
N TYR A 245 -7.00 -2.73 11.78
CA TYR A 245 -7.82 -1.63 11.28
C TYR A 245 -9.27 -2.03 10.95
N LEU A 246 -9.49 -3.28 10.58
CA LEU A 246 -10.82 -3.78 10.23
C LEU A 246 -11.78 -3.81 11.42
N PRO A 247 -11.49 -4.50 12.53
CA PRO A 247 -12.37 -4.48 13.69
C PRO A 247 -12.43 -3.10 14.33
N ARG A 248 -11.37 -2.28 14.29
CA ARG A 248 -11.37 -0.90 14.76
C ARG A 248 -12.41 -0.05 14.03
N ASN A 249 -12.40 -0.08 12.70
CA ASN A 249 -13.34 0.68 11.88
C ASN A 249 -14.78 0.20 12.10
N SER A 250 -15.00 -1.12 12.05
CA SER A 250 -16.33 -1.73 12.27
C SER A 250 -16.91 -1.42 13.65
N LYS A 251 -16.07 -1.41 14.69
CA LYS A 251 -16.46 -0.98 16.04
C LYS A 251 -16.89 0.49 16.06
N ASN A 252 -16.13 1.37 15.38
CA ASN A 252 -16.46 2.80 15.30
C ASN A 252 -17.78 3.05 14.54
N GLU A 253 -18.13 2.17 13.61
CA GLU A 253 -19.41 2.17 12.88
C GLU A 253 -20.57 1.56 13.68
N GLY A 254 -20.32 1.06 14.89
CA GLY A 254 -21.34 0.55 15.81
C GLY A 254 -21.62 -0.94 15.68
N SER A 255 -20.78 -1.70 14.98
CA SER A 255 -20.90 -3.16 14.93
C SER A 255 -20.61 -3.80 16.29
N PRO A 256 -21.23 -4.95 16.63
CA PRO A 256 -21.02 -5.62 17.92
C PRO A 256 -19.69 -6.42 17.91
N ILE A 257 -18.61 -5.74 17.63
CA ILE A 257 -17.25 -6.30 17.57
C ILE A 257 -16.30 -5.46 18.42
N ASP A 258 -15.37 -6.14 19.07
CA ASP A 258 -14.22 -5.49 19.72
C ASP A 258 -12.94 -6.28 19.42
N TYR A 259 -11.80 -5.74 19.78
CA TYR A 259 -10.52 -6.37 19.51
C TYR A 259 -9.50 -6.03 20.59
N VAL A 260 -8.49 -6.87 20.69
CA VAL A 260 -7.37 -6.67 21.61
C VAL A 260 -6.04 -6.94 20.89
N TYR A 261 -5.04 -6.16 21.24
CA TYR A 261 -3.65 -6.50 20.96
C TYR A 261 -3.21 -7.50 22.03
N PRO A 262 -2.73 -8.71 21.65
CA PRO A 262 -2.29 -9.71 22.64
C PRO A 262 -1.22 -9.18 23.60
N GLU A 263 -1.32 -9.54 24.88
CA GLU A 263 -0.39 -9.06 25.92
C GLU A 263 1.06 -9.51 25.68
N SER A 264 1.26 -10.68 25.09
CA SER A 264 2.58 -11.19 24.70
C SER A 264 3.16 -10.56 23.43
N GLY A 265 2.39 -9.70 22.76
CA GLY A 265 2.79 -8.97 21.56
C GLY A 265 1.95 -9.31 20.33
N SER A 266 1.74 -8.29 19.52
CA SER A 266 1.10 -8.42 18.20
C SER A 266 2.16 -8.52 17.11
N VAL A 267 1.84 -9.25 16.04
CA VAL A 267 2.71 -9.30 14.86
C VAL A 267 2.52 -8.03 14.03
N LEU A 268 3.62 -7.31 13.81
CA LEU A 268 3.69 -6.23 12.81
C LEU A 268 3.69 -6.86 11.41
N ILE A 269 2.79 -6.42 10.57
CA ILE A 269 2.66 -6.84 9.19
C ILE A 269 3.09 -5.67 8.31
N PRO A 270 4.27 -5.73 7.70
CA PRO A 270 4.72 -4.69 6.79
C PRO A 270 3.91 -4.72 5.48
N THR A 271 3.64 -3.53 4.96
CA THR A 271 2.98 -3.34 3.66
C THR A 271 3.81 -2.38 2.81
N PRO A 272 4.99 -2.82 2.34
CA PRO A 272 5.89 -1.97 1.59
C PRO A 272 5.30 -1.57 0.24
N LEU A 273 5.57 -0.32 -0.15
CA LEU A 273 5.37 0.16 -1.51
C LEU A 273 6.72 0.12 -2.23
N CYS A 274 6.75 -0.56 -3.36
CA CYS A 274 7.91 -0.71 -4.22
C CYS A 274 7.59 -0.27 -5.65
N LEU A 275 8.61 0.14 -6.39
CA LEU A 275 8.50 0.49 -7.81
C LEU A 275 9.13 -0.63 -8.64
N MET A 276 8.46 -1.03 -9.73
CA MET A 276 9.03 -1.99 -10.67
C MET A 276 10.07 -1.30 -11.58
N ASP A 277 11.17 -2.01 -11.91
CA ASP A 277 12.19 -1.52 -12.84
C ASP A 277 11.78 -1.81 -14.31
N ASN A 278 10.62 -1.33 -14.68
CA ASN A 278 10.07 -1.40 -16.04
C ASN A 278 9.59 -0.03 -16.55
N MET A 279 9.90 1.02 -15.79
CA MET A 279 9.55 2.40 -16.13
C MET A 279 10.58 2.96 -17.11
N SER A 280 10.38 2.74 -18.41
CA SER A 280 11.20 3.29 -19.49
C SER A 280 10.54 4.49 -20.18
#